data_ddcb93d077c77a02a807f865c34fdaad
#
_entry.id   ddcb93d077c77a02a807f865c34fdaad
#
_cell.length_a   1.000
_cell.length_b   1.000
_cell.length_c   1.000
_cell.angle_alpha   90.00
_cell.angle_beta   90.00
_cell.angle_gamma   90.00
#
_symmetry.space_group_name_H-M   'P 1'
#
loop_
_entity.id
_entity.type
_entity.pdbx_description
1 polymer ?
#
loop_
_entity_poly.entity_id
_entity_poly.type
_entity_poly.pdbx_seq_one_letter_code
_entity_poly.pdbx_strand_id
1 'polypeptide(L)'
;MDRRNFIRLVGGGTVLAAGASLAGCSRAYPPEAIAAWNGPGAASDPRRWILGYAILAPHSHNLQSWQADLRTPGEIVLRCDPKRLLPETDPFSRQIMMSHGTFLELADIAARERGLRAEVELFPEGEFGPERIDGRPVARIRLVPAAAVARDPLFAQILARRTNREAYDGKRPVPTAAWQAMVAAAGANPALRFGHAEDAAALARHREIAAEAWRIELVTPRTILESYKVLRVGAAEVAQHRDGLSLMEPMVVAMTRLGLFDRSKAPAPDDFAVRSQIEDFNAKLASTPAYLWLVTS
;
A
#
# COMPACT_ATOMS: atom_id res chain seq x y z
N MET A 1 -8.30 32.56 -2.86
CA MET A 1 -9.62 32.55 -3.51
C MET A 1 -10.66 32.34 -2.43
N ASP A 2 -11.62 33.23 -2.27
CA ASP A 2 -12.59 33.16 -1.16
C ASP A 2 -13.55 31.97 -1.36
N ARG A 3 -13.91 31.28 -0.28
CA ARG A 3 -14.83 30.12 -0.23
C ARG A 3 -16.15 30.40 -0.97
N ARG A 4 -16.67 31.63 -0.89
CA ARG A 4 -17.87 32.05 -1.62
C ARG A 4 -17.65 32.15 -3.13
N ASN A 5 -16.48 32.56 -3.58
CA ASN A 5 -16.16 32.63 -5.00
C ASN A 5 -15.86 31.27 -5.60
N PHE A 6 -15.27 30.33 -4.83
CA PHE A 6 -15.10 28.95 -5.21
C PHE A 6 -16.45 28.24 -5.40
N ILE A 7 -17.38 28.41 -4.42
CA ILE A 7 -18.74 27.84 -4.52
C ILE A 7 -19.54 28.47 -5.66
N ARG A 8 -19.37 29.77 -5.95
CA ARG A 8 -20.03 30.43 -7.09
C ARG A 8 -19.45 30.03 -8.44
N LEU A 9 -18.12 29.82 -8.55
CA LEU A 9 -17.47 29.34 -9.77
C LEU A 9 -17.87 27.90 -10.07
N VAL A 10 -17.98 27.04 -9.05
CA VAL A 10 -18.39 25.65 -9.17
C VAL A 10 -19.91 25.51 -9.29
N GLY A 11 -20.70 26.38 -8.61
CA GLY A 11 -22.17 26.30 -8.60
C GLY A 11 -22.86 26.99 -9.78
N GLY A 12 -22.25 28.07 -10.33
CA GLY A 12 -22.90 28.88 -11.36
C GLY A 12 -22.62 28.49 -12.80
N GLY A 13 -21.50 27.81 -13.07
CA GLY A 13 -21.08 27.41 -14.42
C GLY A 13 -21.36 25.95 -14.77
N THR A 14 -21.74 25.12 -13.80
CA THR A 14 -21.79 23.66 -13.96
C THR A 14 -23.16 23.05 -14.22
N VAL A 15 -24.24 23.82 -14.11
CA VAL A 15 -25.58 23.25 -14.32
C VAL A 15 -25.86 22.89 -15.79
N LEU A 16 -25.17 23.49 -16.76
CA LEU A 16 -25.37 23.19 -18.19
C LEU A 16 -24.33 22.22 -18.79
N ALA A 17 -23.16 22.08 -18.19
CA ALA A 17 -22.13 21.14 -18.66
C ALA A 17 -22.17 19.78 -17.91
N ALA A 18 -22.81 19.70 -16.76
CA ALA A 18 -22.85 18.53 -15.92
C ALA A 18 -23.72 17.36 -16.45
N GLY A 19 -24.66 17.65 -17.35
CA GLY A 19 -25.53 16.60 -17.90
C GLY A 19 -24.84 15.62 -18.86
N ALA A 20 -23.78 16.03 -19.54
CA ALA A 20 -23.12 15.22 -20.57
C ALA A 20 -21.79 14.57 -20.13
N SER A 21 -21.17 15.04 -19.03
CA SER A 21 -19.84 14.60 -18.64
C SER A 21 -19.79 13.73 -17.36
N LEU A 22 -20.89 13.61 -16.60
CA LEU A 22 -20.97 12.76 -15.42
C LEU A 22 -21.06 11.26 -15.76
N ALA A 23 -21.40 10.89 -16.97
CA ALA A 23 -21.40 9.49 -17.42
C ALA A 23 -19.99 8.86 -17.48
N GLY A 24 -18.93 9.66 -17.44
CA GLY A 24 -17.54 9.20 -17.46
C GLY A 24 -16.81 9.21 -16.11
N CYS A 25 -17.45 9.63 -15.02
CA CYS A 25 -16.85 9.71 -13.70
C CYS A 25 -17.29 8.55 -12.79
N SER A 26 -17.13 7.32 -13.27
CA SER A 26 -17.33 6.13 -12.43
C SER A 26 -16.23 6.08 -11.34
N ARG A 27 -16.64 5.78 -10.10
CA ARG A 27 -15.70 5.41 -9.01
C ARG A 27 -15.22 3.96 -9.15
N ALA A 28 -15.74 3.21 -10.11
CA ALA A 28 -15.33 1.83 -10.35
C ALA A 28 -13.91 1.79 -10.90
N TYR A 29 -13.09 0.91 -10.36
CA TYR A 29 -11.76 0.66 -10.89
C TYR A 29 -11.83 -0.03 -12.25
N PRO A 30 -10.94 0.32 -13.18
CA PRO A 30 -10.80 -0.41 -14.43
C PRO A 30 -10.54 -1.89 -14.18
N PRO A 31 -11.23 -2.82 -14.90
CA PRO A 31 -11.07 -4.26 -14.69
C PRO A 31 -9.62 -4.74 -14.76
N GLU A 32 -8.83 -4.17 -15.67
CA GLU A 32 -7.41 -4.50 -15.86
C GLU A 32 -6.54 -4.09 -14.66
N ALA A 33 -6.92 -3.06 -13.92
CA ALA A 33 -6.19 -2.62 -12.72
C ALA A 33 -6.43 -3.52 -11.51
N ILE A 34 -7.54 -4.25 -11.49
CA ILE A 34 -7.91 -5.15 -10.41
C ILE A 34 -7.87 -6.63 -10.80
N ALA A 35 -7.47 -6.96 -12.03
CA ALA A 35 -7.50 -8.31 -12.58
C ALA A 35 -6.71 -9.33 -11.71
N ALA A 36 -5.60 -8.92 -11.11
CA ALA A 36 -4.80 -9.78 -10.24
C ALA A 36 -5.58 -10.32 -9.03
N TRP A 37 -6.62 -9.60 -8.56
CA TRP A 37 -7.47 -10.04 -7.46
C TRP A 37 -8.44 -11.18 -7.83
N ASN A 38 -8.48 -11.60 -9.10
CA ASN A 38 -9.19 -12.79 -9.54
C ASN A 38 -8.32 -14.06 -9.38
N GLY A 39 -7.07 -13.90 -8.92
CA GLY A 39 -6.09 -14.98 -8.79
C GLY A 39 -5.41 -15.33 -10.12
N PRO A 40 -4.35 -16.17 -10.07
CA PRO A 40 -3.51 -16.49 -11.22
C PRO A 40 -4.12 -17.49 -12.22
N GLY A 41 -5.31 -18.02 -11.94
CA GLY A 41 -5.92 -19.06 -12.77
C GLY A 41 -5.08 -20.36 -12.83
N ALA A 42 -5.14 -21.06 -13.95
CA ALA A 42 -4.46 -22.33 -14.17
C ALA A 42 -3.04 -22.14 -14.77
N ALA A 43 -2.15 -21.45 -14.05
CA ALA A 43 -0.75 -21.33 -14.48
C ALA A 43 -0.03 -22.70 -14.33
N SER A 44 0.62 -23.15 -15.42
CA SER A 44 1.35 -24.44 -15.45
C SER A 44 2.66 -24.39 -14.66
N ASP A 45 3.39 -23.27 -14.71
CA ASP A 45 4.59 -23.03 -13.91
C ASP A 45 4.17 -22.67 -12.46
N PRO A 46 4.52 -23.49 -11.45
CA PRO A 46 4.17 -23.22 -10.07
C PRO A 46 4.72 -21.88 -9.56
N ARG A 47 5.86 -21.42 -10.08
CA ARG A 47 6.43 -20.12 -9.71
C ARG A 47 5.53 -18.97 -10.15
N ARG A 48 5.03 -19.02 -11.38
CA ARG A 48 4.08 -18.01 -11.90
C ARG A 48 2.77 -18.01 -11.12
N TRP A 49 2.30 -19.20 -10.75
CA TRP A 49 1.11 -19.34 -9.92
C TRP A 49 1.32 -18.71 -8.53
N ILE A 50 2.43 -19.00 -7.86
CA ILE A 50 2.80 -18.42 -6.56
C ILE A 50 2.93 -16.89 -6.67
N LEU A 51 3.64 -16.40 -7.69
CA LEU A 51 3.81 -14.97 -7.92
C LEU A 51 2.48 -14.26 -8.15
N GLY A 52 1.49 -14.92 -8.76
CA GLY A 52 0.15 -14.36 -8.93
C GLY A 52 -0.57 -14.03 -7.62
N TYR A 53 -0.21 -14.68 -6.52
CA TYR A 53 -0.67 -14.31 -5.18
C TYR A 53 0.30 -13.33 -4.49
N ALA A 54 1.59 -13.53 -4.65
CA ALA A 54 2.61 -12.70 -4.00
C ALA A 54 2.52 -11.22 -4.41
N ILE A 55 2.17 -10.93 -5.67
CA ILE A 55 1.98 -9.54 -6.15
C ILE A 55 0.81 -8.81 -5.50
N LEU A 56 -0.05 -9.50 -4.76
CA LEU A 56 -1.14 -8.87 -3.99
C LEU A 56 -0.69 -8.37 -2.62
N ALA A 57 0.59 -8.50 -2.30
CA ALA A 57 1.18 -8.01 -1.07
C ALA A 57 0.95 -6.49 -0.91
N PRO A 58 0.74 -5.98 0.32
CA PRO A 58 0.73 -4.55 0.55
C PRO A 58 2.10 -3.95 0.23
N HIS A 59 2.10 -2.81 -0.44
CA HIS A 59 3.31 -2.12 -0.85
C HIS A 59 3.21 -0.62 -0.56
N SER A 60 4.29 0.01 -0.13
CA SER A 60 4.38 1.45 0.06
C SER A 60 3.96 2.18 -1.23
N HIS A 61 3.02 3.11 -1.11
CA HIS A 61 2.42 3.83 -2.23
C HIS A 61 1.92 2.95 -3.39
N ASN A 62 1.73 1.63 -3.15
CA ASN A 62 1.37 0.65 -4.18
C ASN A 62 2.32 0.66 -5.40
N LEU A 63 3.60 0.94 -5.18
CA LEU A 63 4.57 1.05 -6.28
C LEU A 63 4.94 -0.29 -6.91
N GLN A 64 4.70 -1.42 -6.23
CA GLN A 64 4.96 -2.75 -6.76
C GLN A 64 6.40 -2.88 -7.31
N SER A 65 7.38 -2.48 -6.48
CA SER A 65 8.79 -2.38 -6.87
C SER A 65 9.51 -3.73 -7.02
N TRP A 66 8.79 -4.83 -6.91
CA TRP A 66 9.35 -6.17 -7.07
C TRP A 66 9.60 -6.54 -8.52
N GLN A 67 10.76 -7.12 -8.77
CA GLN A 67 11.13 -7.76 -10.03
C GLN A 67 11.48 -9.22 -9.74
N ALA A 68 10.75 -10.14 -10.37
CA ALA A 68 10.97 -11.59 -10.21
C ALA A 68 11.69 -12.17 -11.43
N ASP A 69 12.88 -12.72 -11.21
CA ASP A 69 13.66 -13.42 -12.21
C ASP A 69 13.41 -14.93 -12.09
N LEU A 70 12.97 -15.56 -13.18
CA LEU A 70 12.62 -16.98 -13.27
C LEU A 70 13.54 -17.77 -14.19
N ARG A 71 14.72 -17.26 -14.55
CA ARG A 71 15.64 -17.91 -15.48
C ARG A 71 16.17 -19.24 -14.95
N THR A 72 16.36 -19.36 -13.65
CA THR A 72 16.78 -20.62 -13.02
C THR A 72 15.56 -21.48 -12.72
N PRO A 73 15.47 -22.73 -13.23
CA PRO A 73 14.37 -23.64 -12.91
C PRO A 73 14.25 -23.89 -11.40
N GLY A 74 13.01 -23.88 -10.88
CA GLY A 74 12.74 -24.11 -9.46
C GLY A 74 13.07 -22.95 -8.52
N GLU A 75 13.62 -21.85 -9.05
CA GLU A 75 13.98 -20.67 -8.26
C GLU A 75 13.22 -19.40 -8.71
N ILE A 76 13.07 -18.50 -7.78
CA ILE A 76 12.62 -17.11 -8.01
C ILE A 76 13.68 -16.22 -7.37
N VAL A 77 14.31 -15.34 -8.16
CA VAL A 77 15.19 -14.31 -7.62
C VAL A 77 14.43 -12.99 -7.57
N LEU A 78 14.20 -12.49 -6.38
CA LEU A 78 13.46 -11.26 -6.13
C LEU A 78 14.43 -10.08 -6.03
N ARG A 79 14.19 -9.05 -6.82
CA ARG A 79 14.94 -7.78 -6.81
C ARG A 79 13.97 -6.62 -6.58
N CYS A 80 14.52 -5.51 -6.08
CA CYS A 80 13.81 -4.24 -6.04
C CYS A 80 14.11 -3.42 -7.30
N ASP A 81 13.09 -2.81 -7.91
CA ASP A 81 13.28 -1.85 -8.99
C ASP A 81 13.71 -0.50 -8.40
N PRO A 82 14.95 -0.04 -8.61
CA PRO A 82 15.44 1.22 -8.06
C PRO A 82 14.76 2.46 -8.64
N LYS A 83 14.02 2.32 -9.74
CA LYS A 83 13.20 3.41 -10.32
C LYS A 83 11.89 3.63 -9.56
N ARG A 84 11.55 2.73 -8.65
CA ARG A 84 10.32 2.74 -7.86
C ARG A 84 10.58 2.96 -6.37
N LEU A 85 11.67 3.67 -6.03
CA LEU A 85 11.99 4.11 -4.69
C LEU A 85 11.33 5.45 -4.39
N LEU A 86 11.29 5.78 -3.12
CA LEU A 86 10.70 7.01 -2.57
C LEU A 86 11.75 7.74 -1.72
N PRO A 87 12.77 8.35 -2.34
CA PRO A 87 13.89 8.93 -1.59
C PRO A 87 13.51 10.08 -0.64
N GLU A 88 12.36 10.74 -0.84
CA GLU A 88 11.91 11.83 0.00
C GLU A 88 10.96 11.36 1.13
N THR A 89 10.09 10.39 0.86
CA THR A 89 9.10 9.89 1.83
C THR A 89 9.56 8.60 2.54
N ASP A 90 10.48 7.85 1.94
CA ASP A 90 11.09 6.64 2.51
C ASP A 90 12.61 6.64 2.27
N PRO A 91 13.37 7.62 2.82
CA PRO A 91 14.78 7.86 2.48
C PRO A 91 15.70 6.66 2.83
N PHE A 92 15.30 5.83 3.77
CA PHE A 92 16.02 4.61 4.16
C PHE A 92 15.45 3.35 3.50
N SER A 93 14.48 3.49 2.60
CA SER A 93 13.79 2.39 1.91
C SER A 93 13.20 1.33 2.86
N ARG A 94 12.86 1.70 4.09
CA ARG A 94 12.34 0.77 5.11
C ARG A 94 10.96 0.23 4.71
N GLN A 95 10.06 1.11 4.27
CA GLN A 95 8.72 0.71 3.84
C GLN A 95 8.79 -0.17 2.59
N ILE A 96 9.69 0.16 1.67
CA ILE A 96 9.95 -0.65 0.46
C ILE A 96 10.44 -2.04 0.85
N MET A 97 11.42 -2.16 1.78
CA MET A 97 11.92 -3.47 2.22
C MET A 97 10.87 -4.26 3.00
N MET A 98 10.09 -3.62 3.86
CA MET A 98 8.94 -4.27 4.52
C MET A 98 7.93 -4.80 3.49
N SER A 99 7.72 -4.06 2.40
CA SER A 99 6.84 -4.50 1.30
C SER A 99 7.39 -5.75 0.60
N HIS A 100 8.71 -5.87 0.44
CA HIS A 100 9.31 -7.11 -0.08
C HIS A 100 9.15 -8.27 0.92
N GLY A 101 9.25 -8.02 2.22
CA GLY A 101 8.95 -9.01 3.26
C GLY A 101 7.51 -9.54 3.17
N THR A 102 6.52 -8.64 3.00
CA THR A 102 5.12 -9.07 2.81
C THR A 102 4.90 -9.86 1.52
N PHE A 103 5.65 -9.56 0.47
CA PHE A 103 5.64 -10.34 -0.77
C PHE A 103 6.19 -11.76 -0.54
N LEU A 104 7.30 -11.90 0.20
CA LEU A 104 7.89 -13.19 0.53
C LEU A 104 6.93 -14.05 1.37
N GLU A 105 6.23 -13.45 2.32
CA GLU A 105 5.23 -14.14 3.13
C GLU A 105 4.08 -14.68 2.27
N LEU A 106 3.51 -13.86 1.38
CA LEU A 106 2.46 -14.36 0.48
C LEU A 106 2.97 -15.43 -0.49
N ALA A 107 4.24 -15.36 -0.90
CA ALA A 107 4.85 -16.38 -1.73
C ALA A 107 5.00 -17.73 -0.98
N ASP A 108 5.39 -17.72 0.30
CA ASP A 108 5.48 -18.92 1.13
C ASP A 108 4.09 -19.53 1.38
N ILE A 109 3.11 -18.71 1.78
CA ILE A 109 1.73 -19.16 1.96
C ILE A 109 1.20 -19.84 0.70
N ALA A 110 1.41 -19.23 -0.47
CA ALA A 110 0.98 -19.79 -1.76
C ALA A 110 1.77 -21.05 -2.15
N ALA A 111 3.07 -21.13 -1.83
CA ALA A 111 3.88 -22.33 -2.09
C ALA A 111 3.37 -23.54 -1.31
N ARG A 112 3.03 -23.37 -0.04
CA ARG A 112 2.47 -24.42 0.82
C ARG A 112 1.16 -24.97 0.27
N GLU A 113 0.31 -24.14 -0.33
CA GLU A 113 -0.94 -24.59 -0.97
C GLU A 113 -0.67 -25.55 -2.12
N ARG A 114 0.50 -25.48 -2.77
CA ARG A 114 0.94 -26.37 -3.85
C ARG A 114 1.79 -27.55 -3.34
N GLY A 115 1.91 -27.78 -2.03
CA GLY A 115 2.78 -28.80 -1.47
C GLY A 115 4.27 -28.51 -1.67
N LEU A 116 4.63 -27.23 -1.77
CA LEU A 116 6.00 -26.78 -1.90
C LEU A 116 6.42 -26.01 -0.65
N ARG A 117 7.69 -26.15 -0.27
CA ARG A 117 8.33 -25.29 0.73
C ARG A 117 9.16 -24.24 0.03
N ALA A 118 8.96 -22.98 0.39
CA ALA A 118 9.80 -21.89 -0.03
C ALA A 118 11.04 -21.80 0.88
N GLU A 119 12.21 -22.16 0.37
CA GLU A 119 13.48 -21.95 1.04
C GLU A 119 13.97 -20.56 0.63
N VAL A 120 13.87 -19.60 1.57
CA VAL A 120 14.19 -18.19 1.33
C VAL A 120 15.57 -17.88 1.88
N GLU A 121 16.47 -17.46 1.00
CA GLU A 121 17.76 -16.88 1.32
C GLU A 121 17.64 -15.36 1.16
N LEU A 122 17.71 -14.62 2.26
CA LEU A 122 17.67 -13.16 2.25
C LEU A 122 19.05 -12.60 1.87
N PHE A 123 19.06 -11.58 1.03
CA PHE A 123 20.25 -10.85 0.62
C PHE A 123 21.43 -11.74 0.18
N PRO A 124 21.23 -12.64 -0.82
CA PRO A 124 22.23 -13.65 -1.19
C PRO A 124 23.55 -13.06 -1.73
N GLU A 125 23.56 -11.79 -2.09
CA GLU A 125 24.76 -11.03 -2.52
C GLU A 125 25.15 -9.97 -1.47
N GLY A 126 24.74 -10.15 -0.20
CA GLY A 126 24.98 -9.23 0.91
C GLY A 126 23.87 -8.19 1.09
N GLU A 127 23.77 -7.71 2.31
CA GLU A 127 22.76 -6.71 2.70
C GLU A 127 23.02 -5.36 2.02
N PHE A 128 21.96 -4.59 1.82
CA PHE A 128 22.08 -3.21 1.34
C PHE A 128 22.68 -2.32 2.41
N GLY A 129 23.43 -1.29 2.00
CA GLY A 129 23.86 -0.23 2.91
C GLY A 129 22.68 0.63 3.39
N PRO A 130 22.88 1.43 4.45
CA PRO A 130 21.81 2.20 5.09
C PRO A 130 21.17 3.26 4.18
N GLU A 131 21.83 3.64 3.10
CA GLU A 131 21.43 4.79 2.29
C GLU A 131 20.77 4.42 0.96
N ARG A 132 20.95 3.18 0.46
CA ARG A 132 20.48 2.87 -0.90
C ARG A 132 20.29 1.39 -1.18
N ILE A 133 19.12 1.07 -1.71
CA ILE A 133 18.88 -0.21 -2.41
C ILE A 133 19.50 -0.12 -3.81
N ASP A 134 20.21 -1.16 -4.21
CA ASP A 134 20.81 -1.32 -5.55
C ASP A 134 20.20 -2.51 -6.31
N GLY A 135 20.85 -2.95 -7.39
CA GLY A 135 20.38 -4.04 -8.24
C GLY A 135 20.59 -5.45 -7.69
N ARG A 136 21.20 -5.61 -6.51
CA ARG A 136 21.38 -6.94 -5.89
C ARG A 136 20.04 -7.57 -5.51
N PRO A 137 19.95 -8.91 -5.43
CA PRO A 137 18.73 -9.57 -4.99
C PRO A 137 18.37 -9.22 -3.55
N VAL A 138 17.08 -8.97 -3.31
CA VAL A 138 16.49 -8.91 -1.98
C VAL A 138 16.38 -10.32 -1.39
N ALA A 139 16.02 -11.29 -2.23
CA ALA A 139 15.92 -12.69 -1.83
C ALA A 139 16.09 -13.65 -3.02
N ARG A 140 16.52 -14.86 -2.71
CA ARG A 140 16.41 -16.04 -3.56
C ARG A 140 15.44 -17.01 -2.90
N ILE A 141 14.44 -17.46 -3.63
CA ILE A 141 13.44 -18.42 -3.17
C ILE A 141 13.65 -19.69 -3.98
N ARG A 142 13.97 -20.80 -3.31
CA ARG A 142 14.01 -22.13 -3.91
C ARG A 142 12.73 -22.88 -3.52
N LEU A 143 12.01 -23.38 -4.51
CA LEU A 143 10.80 -24.13 -4.30
C LEU A 143 11.12 -25.62 -4.25
N VAL A 144 10.95 -26.22 -3.08
CA VAL A 144 11.28 -27.64 -2.83
C VAL A 144 9.98 -28.42 -2.59
N PRO A 145 9.78 -29.57 -3.28
CA PRO A 145 8.66 -30.46 -2.98
C PRO A 145 8.63 -30.86 -1.49
N ALA A 146 7.50 -30.70 -0.85
CA ALA A 146 7.33 -30.99 0.57
C ALA A 146 5.89 -31.45 0.84
N ALA A 147 5.58 -32.70 0.49
CA ALA A 147 4.24 -33.27 0.59
C ALA A 147 3.63 -33.19 2.01
N ALA A 148 4.48 -33.14 3.04
CA ALA A 148 4.06 -33.02 4.44
C ALA A 148 3.94 -31.58 4.94
N VAL A 149 4.21 -30.57 4.08
CA VAL A 149 4.06 -29.16 4.52
C VAL A 149 2.58 -28.86 4.79
N ALA A 150 2.32 -28.29 5.97
CA ALA A 150 0.97 -27.88 6.33
C ALA A 150 0.54 -26.67 5.47
N ARG A 151 -0.66 -26.72 4.92
CA ARG A 151 -1.29 -25.56 4.29
C ARG A 151 -1.53 -24.48 5.32
N ASP A 152 -1.41 -23.25 4.89
CA ASP A 152 -1.67 -22.10 5.74
C ASP A 152 -3.13 -21.64 5.58
N PRO A 153 -3.93 -21.55 6.66
CA PRO A 153 -5.31 -21.09 6.58
C PRO A 153 -5.45 -19.65 6.06
N LEU A 154 -4.41 -18.83 6.17
CA LEU A 154 -4.39 -17.47 5.64
C LEU A 154 -4.39 -17.42 4.11
N PHE A 155 -4.07 -18.52 3.43
CA PHE A 155 -4.18 -18.58 1.96
C PHE A 155 -5.56 -18.16 1.46
N ALA A 156 -6.63 -18.61 2.11
CA ALA A 156 -7.99 -18.26 1.77
C ALA A 156 -8.28 -16.74 1.90
N GLN A 157 -7.46 -16.02 2.65
CA GLN A 157 -7.63 -14.58 2.88
C GLN A 157 -6.87 -13.71 1.86
N ILE A 158 -5.95 -14.25 1.08
CA ILE A 158 -5.10 -13.46 0.18
C ILE A 158 -5.96 -12.65 -0.80
N LEU A 159 -6.91 -13.29 -1.48
CA LEU A 159 -7.77 -12.61 -2.46
C LEU A 159 -8.83 -11.70 -1.81
N ALA A 160 -9.15 -11.89 -0.53
CA ALA A 160 -10.11 -11.08 0.21
C ALA A 160 -9.46 -9.86 0.90
N ARG A 161 -8.17 -9.93 1.23
CA ARG A 161 -7.45 -8.86 1.93
C ARG A 161 -7.46 -7.56 1.15
N ARG A 162 -7.76 -6.46 1.82
CA ARG A 162 -7.66 -5.09 1.27
C ARG A 162 -7.00 -4.18 2.30
N THR A 163 -6.33 -3.13 1.83
CA THR A 163 -5.92 -2.01 2.68
C THR A 163 -7.12 -1.11 2.89
N ASN A 164 -7.63 -1.05 4.13
CA ASN A 164 -8.68 -0.12 4.47
C ASN A 164 -8.09 1.29 4.66
N ARG A 165 -8.70 2.28 4.03
CA ARG A 165 -8.34 3.70 4.16
C ARG A 165 -9.51 4.55 4.65
N GLU A 166 -10.62 3.91 5.02
CA GLU A 166 -11.80 4.55 5.57
C GLU A 166 -11.73 4.63 7.11
N ALA A 167 -12.60 5.44 7.68
CA ALA A 167 -12.77 5.48 9.13
C ALA A 167 -13.21 4.11 9.68
N TYR A 168 -12.73 3.77 10.87
CA TYR A 168 -13.13 2.55 11.55
C TYR A 168 -14.49 2.73 12.24
N ASP A 169 -15.20 1.63 12.40
CA ASP A 169 -16.39 1.59 13.25
C ASP A 169 -15.97 1.53 14.74
N GLY A 170 -16.04 2.64 15.43
CA GLY A 170 -15.66 2.73 16.86
C GLY A 170 -16.49 1.87 17.80
N LYS A 171 -17.60 1.27 17.32
CA LYS A 171 -18.42 0.32 18.09
C LYS A 171 -17.92 -1.12 17.96
N ARG A 172 -16.90 -1.38 17.14
CA ARG A 172 -16.33 -2.69 16.89
C ARG A 172 -14.88 -2.75 17.40
N PRO A 173 -14.67 -3.13 18.67
CA PRO A 173 -13.31 -3.32 19.20
C PRO A 173 -12.63 -4.49 18.50
N VAL A 174 -11.30 -4.52 18.54
CA VAL A 174 -10.53 -5.66 18.06
C VAL A 174 -10.81 -6.86 18.98
N PRO A 175 -11.28 -8.01 18.46
CA PRO A 175 -11.55 -9.18 19.30
C PRO A 175 -10.29 -9.67 19.99
N THR A 176 -10.41 -10.09 21.26
CA THR A 176 -9.28 -10.64 22.04
C THR A 176 -8.59 -11.80 21.32
N ALA A 177 -9.35 -12.68 20.65
CA ALA A 177 -8.79 -13.78 19.85
C ALA A 177 -7.91 -13.30 18.69
N ALA A 178 -8.23 -12.13 18.07
CA ALA A 178 -7.40 -11.55 17.02
C ALA A 178 -6.06 -11.05 17.59
N TRP A 179 -6.08 -10.41 18.77
CA TRP A 179 -4.85 -10.01 19.46
C TRP A 179 -3.99 -11.22 19.79
N GLN A 180 -4.57 -12.27 20.35
CA GLN A 180 -3.85 -13.51 20.69
C GLN A 180 -3.20 -14.14 19.44
N ALA A 181 -3.92 -14.17 18.31
CA ALA A 181 -3.39 -14.69 17.06
C ALA A 181 -2.21 -13.86 16.53
N MET A 182 -2.31 -12.52 16.59
CA MET A 182 -1.22 -11.62 16.16
C MET A 182 0.01 -11.75 17.07
N VAL A 183 -0.18 -11.80 18.38
CA VAL A 183 0.90 -12.02 19.36
C VAL A 183 1.60 -13.37 19.12
N ALA A 184 0.82 -14.43 18.89
CA ALA A 184 1.36 -15.76 18.62
C ALA A 184 2.18 -15.79 17.31
N ALA A 185 1.67 -15.15 16.26
CA ALA A 185 2.36 -15.07 14.97
C ALA A 185 3.69 -14.29 15.09
N ALA A 186 3.70 -13.16 15.80
CA ALA A 186 4.91 -12.38 16.03
C ALA A 186 5.92 -13.12 16.93
N GLY A 187 5.42 -13.83 17.95
CA GLY A 187 6.24 -14.61 18.89
C GLY A 187 6.95 -15.82 18.28
N ALA A 188 6.57 -16.24 17.06
CA ALA A 188 7.28 -17.25 16.31
C ALA A 188 8.69 -16.84 15.87
N ASN A 189 8.97 -15.54 15.81
CA ASN A 189 10.30 -15.01 15.50
C ASN A 189 10.91 -14.32 16.73
N PRO A 190 11.98 -14.87 17.34
CA PRO A 190 12.60 -14.32 18.55
C PRO A 190 13.24 -12.93 18.35
N ALA A 191 13.53 -12.54 17.11
CA ALA A 191 14.03 -11.21 16.78
C ALA A 191 12.95 -10.13 16.78
N LEU A 192 11.66 -10.51 16.90
CA LEU A 192 10.54 -9.58 16.90
C LEU A 192 9.95 -9.42 18.30
N ARG A 193 9.66 -8.18 18.67
CA ARG A 193 8.81 -7.85 19.82
C ARG A 193 7.52 -7.20 19.30
N PHE A 194 6.40 -7.78 19.67
CA PHE A 194 5.08 -7.26 19.35
C PHE A 194 4.58 -6.37 20.49
N GLY A 195 4.04 -5.23 20.17
CA GLY A 195 3.32 -4.39 21.10
C GLY A 195 2.00 -3.90 20.49
N HIS A 196 1.05 -3.58 21.36
CA HIS A 196 -0.21 -2.97 20.96
C HIS A 196 -0.72 -2.02 22.05
N ALA A 197 -1.61 -1.12 21.67
CA ALA A 197 -2.29 -0.19 22.56
C ALA A 197 -3.76 -0.06 22.19
N GLU A 198 -4.63 -0.13 23.22
CA GLU A 198 -6.06 0.02 23.12
C GLU A 198 -6.60 1.00 24.18
N ASP A 199 -5.80 1.33 25.21
CA ASP A 199 -6.20 2.28 26.24
C ASP A 199 -6.24 3.73 25.72
N ALA A 200 -7.12 4.54 26.29
CA ALA A 200 -7.39 5.90 25.80
C ALA A 200 -6.15 6.81 25.79
N ALA A 201 -5.26 6.69 26.79
CA ALA A 201 -4.08 7.54 26.89
C ALA A 201 -3.02 7.19 25.83
N ALA A 202 -2.76 5.89 25.65
CA ALA A 202 -1.85 5.41 24.61
C ALA A 202 -2.39 5.72 23.20
N LEU A 203 -3.69 5.53 22.97
CA LEU A 203 -4.32 5.89 21.70
C LEU A 203 -4.21 7.40 21.41
N ALA A 204 -4.43 8.27 22.40
CA ALA A 204 -4.29 9.70 22.24
C ALA A 204 -2.86 10.08 21.81
N ARG A 205 -1.84 9.51 22.48
CA ARG A 205 -0.42 9.75 22.14
C ARG A 205 -0.07 9.27 20.73
N HIS A 206 -0.51 8.08 20.34
CA HIS A 206 -0.24 7.57 18.98
C HIS A 206 -0.94 8.38 17.90
N ARG A 207 -2.18 8.84 18.17
CA ARG A 207 -2.92 9.72 17.26
C ARG A 207 -2.23 11.07 17.07
N GLU A 208 -1.72 11.68 18.15
CA GLU A 208 -0.97 12.93 18.08
C GLU A 208 0.30 12.78 17.20
N ILE A 209 1.09 11.72 17.45
CA ILE A 209 2.29 11.43 16.64
C ILE A 209 1.93 11.21 15.17
N ALA A 210 0.90 10.42 14.87
CA ALA A 210 0.49 10.14 13.51
C ALA A 210 -0.08 11.38 12.80
N ALA A 211 -0.84 12.22 13.49
CA ALA A 211 -1.37 13.47 12.97
C ALA A 211 -0.26 14.45 12.60
N GLU A 212 0.74 14.60 13.48
CA GLU A 212 1.87 15.49 13.23
C GLU A 212 2.77 14.95 12.12
N ALA A 213 3.04 13.64 12.06
CA ALA A 213 3.79 13.02 10.99
C ALA A 213 3.12 13.25 9.63
N TRP A 214 1.79 13.07 9.54
CA TRP A 214 1.03 13.35 8.33
C TRP A 214 1.08 14.81 7.92
N ARG A 215 0.92 15.72 8.89
CA ARG A 215 1.03 17.17 8.65
C ARG A 215 2.40 17.52 8.06
N ILE A 216 3.49 17.01 8.65
CA ILE A 216 4.86 17.26 8.17
C ILE A 216 5.01 16.78 6.73
N GLU A 217 4.51 15.59 6.40
CA GLU A 217 4.59 15.04 5.04
C GLU A 217 3.86 15.93 4.03
N LEU A 218 2.66 16.40 4.37
CA LEU A 218 1.85 17.23 3.48
C LEU A 218 2.42 18.64 3.26
N VAL A 219 3.02 19.26 4.28
CA VAL A 219 3.52 20.64 4.19
C VAL A 219 4.99 20.72 3.76
N THR A 220 5.67 19.58 3.61
CA THR A 220 7.05 19.52 3.13
C THR A 220 7.05 19.41 1.60
N PRO A 221 7.50 20.42 0.85
CA PRO A 221 7.34 20.44 -0.61
C PRO A 221 7.93 19.22 -1.33
N ARG A 222 9.09 18.73 -0.89
CA ARG A 222 9.74 17.58 -1.54
C ARG A 222 8.93 16.28 -1.36
N THR A 223 8.36 16.03 -0.19
CA THR A 223 7.61 14.80 0.12
C THR A 223 6.25 14.78 -0.58
N ILE A 224 5.51 15.90 -0.53
CA ILE A 224 4.22 15.97 -1.22
C ILE A 224 4.37 15.89 -2.74
N LEU A 225 5.41 16.49 -3.32
CA LEU A 225 5.69 16.38 -4.75
C LEU A 225 6.10 14.97 -5.16
N GLU A 226 6.81 14.23 -4.31
CA GLU A 226 7.11 12.82 -4.57
C GLU A 226 5.82 11.98 -4.57
N SER A 227 4.95 12.19 -3.58
CA SER A 227 3.63 11.53 -3.54
C SER A 227 2.77 11.89 -4.77
N TYR A 228 2.84 13.14 -5.25
CA TYR A 228 2.12 13.57 -6.46
C TYR A 228 2.60 12.87 -7.75
N LYS A 229 3.89 12.52 -7.85
CA LYS A 229 4.42 11.76 -9.00
C LYS A 229 3.81 10.38 -9.14
N VAL A 230 3.38 9.79 -8.02
CA VAL A 230 2.80 8.45 -7.97
C VAL A 230 1.28 8.44 -7.83
N LEU A 231 0.63 9.61 -7.85
CA LEU A 231 -0.82 9.69 -7.96
C LEU A 231 -1.30 9.26 -9.35
N ARG A 232 -2.40 8.51 -9.40
CA ARG A 232 -3.12 8.10 -10.60
C ARG A 232 -4.53 8.64 -10.52
N VAL A 233 -4.81 9.69 -11.27
CA VAL A 233 -6.08 10.42 -11.17
C VAL A 233 -7.06 9.94 -12.24
N GLY A 234 -8.14 9.33 -11.77
CA GLY A 234 -9.20 8.80 -12.62
C GLY A 234 -8.87 7.49 -13.31
N ALA A 235 -9.90 6.88 -13.89
CA ALA A 235 -9.83 5.54 -14.44
C ALA A 235 -8.76 5.37 -15.54
N ALA A 236 -8.53 6.39 -16.36
CA ALA A 236 -7.56 6.30 -17.46
C ALA A 236 -6.12 6.15 -16.96
N GLU A 237 -5.67 6.97 -16.00
CA GLU A 237 -4.34 6.83 -15.43
C GLU A 237 -4.20 5.53 -14.64
N VAL A 238 -5.24 5.14 -13.88
CA VAL A 238 -5.26 3.87 -13.14
C VAL A 238 -5.14 2.67 -14.07
N ALA A 239 -5.85 2.66 -15.20
CA ALA A 239 -5.75 1.61 -16.22
C ALA A 239 -4.37 1.55 -16.87
N GLN A 240 -3.79 2.71 -17.17
CA GLN A 240 -2.50 2.83 -17.84
C GLN A 240 -1.35 2.36 -16.95
N HIS A 241 -1.33 2.77 -15.68
CA HIS A 241 -0.18 2.53 -14.78
C HIS A 241 -0.34 1.29 -13.92
N ARG A 242 -1.55 1.01 -13.42
CA ARG A 242 -1.89 -0.12 -12.53
C ARG A 242 -1.05 -0.21 -11.26
N ASP A 243 -0.43 0.89 -10.88
CA ASP A 243 0.38 1.08 -9.68
C ASP A 243 0.07 2.45 -9.06
N GLY A 244 0.76 2.81 -7.99
CA GLY A 244 0.64 4.12 -7.35
C GLY A 244 -0.62 4.29 -6.50
N LEU A 245 -0.87 5.53 -6.12
CA LEU A 245 -2.02 5.93 -5.31
C LEU A 245 -3.16 6.37 -6.23
N SER A 246 -4.23 5.61 -6.25
CA SER A 246 -5.41 5.92 -7.08
C SER A 246 -6.29 6.98 -6.43
N LEU A 247 -6.69 7.98 -7.20
CA LEU A 247 -7.55 9.07 -6.81
C LEU A 247 -8.75 9.10 -7.77
N MET A 248 -9.87 8.51 -7.33
CA MET A 248 -11.05 8.25 -8.18
C MET A 248 -12.22 9.21 -7.89
N GLU A 249 -12.03 10.18 -7.00
CA GLU A 249 -13.06 11.15 -6.63
C GLU A 249 -13.43 12.04 -7.82
N PRO A 250 -14.71 12.09 -8.23
CA PRO A 250 -15.14 12.80 -9.41
C PRO A 250 -14.73 14.28 -9.43
N MET A 251 -14.74 14.93 -8.26
CA MET A 251 -14.33 16.34 -8.12
C MET A 251 -12.84 16.50 -8.47
N VAL A 252 -11.97 15.64 -7.96
CA VAL A 252 -10.53 15.72 -8.19
C VAL A 252 -10.21 15.42 -9.66
N VAL A 253 -10.89 14.42 -10.24
CA VAL A 253 -10.77 14.10 -11.66
C VAL A 253 -11.17 15.31 -12.53
N ALA A 254 -12.27 15.98 -12.20
CA ALA A 254 -12.72 17.17 -12.91
C ALA A 254 -11.70 18.34 -12.77
N MET A 255 -11.21 18.59 -11.55
CA MET A 255 -10.20 19.62 -11.30
C MET A 255 -8.90 19.35 -12.07
N THR A 256 -8.47 18.09 -12.13
CA THR A 256 -7.29 17.69 -12.91
C THR A 256 -7.49 17.96 -14.41
N ARG A 257 -8.64 17.60 -14.96
CA ARG A 257 -8.99 17.83 -16.38
C ARG A 257 -9.05 19.33 -16.74
N LEU A 258 -9.46 20.15 -15.79
CA LEU A 258 -9.55 21.61 -15.95
C LEU A 258 -8.21 22.33 -15.67
N GLY A 259 -7.14 21.59 -15.33
CA GLY A 259 -5.85 22.15 -14.95
C GLY A 259 -5.86 22.91 -13.61
N LEU A 260 -6.87 22.70 -12.77
CA LEU A 260 -7.01 23.31 -11.45
C LEU A 260 -6.29 22.53 -10.35
N PHE A 261 -5.90 21.29 -10.60
CA PHE A 261 -5.06 20.47 -9.74
C PHE A 261 -3.72 20.23 -10.45
N ASP A 262 -2.74 21.05 -10.13
CA ASP A 262 -1.38 21.02 -10.70
C ASP A 262 -0.46 20.21 -9.79
N ARG A 263 -0.17 18.98 -10.17
CA ARG A 263 0.71 18.05 -9.43
C ARG A 263 2.21 18.40 -9.55
N SER A 264 2.56 19.39 -10.34
CA SER A 264 3.95 19.86 -10.46
C SER A 264 4.34 20.88 -9.40
N LYS A 265 3.37 21.39 -8.64
CA LYS A 265 3.55 22.40 -7.61
C LYS A 265 3.10 21.90 -6.25
N ALA A 266 3.96 22.10 -5.25
CA ALA A 266 3.57 21.88 -3.88
C ALA A 266 2.51 22.91 -3.46
N PRO A 267 1.41 22.47 -2.78
CA PRO A 267 0.43 23.39 -2.25
C PRO A 267 1.04 24.21 -1.10
N ALA A 268 0.51 25.42 -0.88
CA ALA A 268 0.88 26.17 0.31
C ALA A 268 0.32 25.48 1.58
N PRO A 269 1.00 25.58 2.73
CA PRO A 269 0.54 24.93 3.97
C PRO A 269 -0.86 25.34 4.42
N ASP A 270 -1.30 26.53 4.05
CA ASP A 270 -2.63 27.07 4.36
C ASP A 270 -3.66 26.87 3.23
N ASP A 271 -3.30 26.17 2.16
CA ASP A 271 -4.24 25.81 1.10
C ASP A 271 -5.38 24.95 1.64
N PHE A 272 -6.57 25.19 1.08
CA PHE A 272 -7.77 24.41 1.43
C PHE A 272 -7.56 22.91 1.27
N ALA A 273 -6.87 22.48 0.20
CA ALA A 273 -6.61 21.08 -0.06
C ALA A 273 -5.76 20.42 1.03
N VAL A 274 -4.73 21.11 1.54
CA VAL A 274 -3.89 20.63 2.65
C VAL A 274 -4.70 20.52 3.94
N ARG A 275 -5.41 21.59 4.31
CA ARG A 275 -6.24 21.59 5.52
C ARG A 275 -7.30 20.50 5.49
N SER A 276 -7.99 20.33 4.36
CA SER A 276 -9.01 19.30 4.21
C SER A 276 -8.44 17.88 4.34
N GLN A 277 -7.25 17.63 3.83
CA GLN A 277 -6.59 16.32 3.99
C GLN A 277 -6.17 16.08 5.43
N ILE A 278 -5.68 17.11 6.15
CA ILE A 278 -5.35 17.01 7.57
C ILE A 278 -6.62 16.72 8.39
N GLU A 279 -7.72 17.43 8.14
CA GLU A 279 -9.00 17.24 8.83
C GLU A 279 -9.55 15.82 8.59
N ASP A 280 -9.56 15.34 7.35
CA ASP A 280 -10.01 13.98 7.01
C ASP A 280 -9.15 12.90 7.69
N PHE A 281 -7.84 13.06 7.65
CA PHE A 281 -6.93 12.12 8.30
C PHE A 281 -7.11 12.10 9.82
N ASN A 282 -7.26 13.26 10.45
CA ASN A 282 -7.51 13.36 11.89
C ASN A 282 -8.86 12.73 12.29
N ALA A 283 -9.88 12.87 11.45
CA ALA A 283 -11.17 12.19 11.69
C ALA A 283 -11.02 10.66 11.62
N LYS A 284 -10.24 10.15 10.68
CA LYS A 284 -9.92 8.71 10.57
C LYS A 284 -9.09 8.23 11.74
N LEU A 285 -8.08 8.98 12.16
CA LEU A 285 -7.30 8.69 13.37
C LEU A 285 -8.17 8.64 14.63
N ALA A 286 -9.12 9.57 14.78
CA ALA A 286 -10.05 9.58 15.91
C ALA A 286 -10.88 8.30 16.00
N SER A 287 -11.17 7.65 14.86
CA SER A 287 -11.91 6.39 14.79
C SER A 287 -11.06 5.14 15.02
N THR A 288 -9.72 5.25 15.04
CA THR A 288 -8.81 4.12 15.17
C THR A 288 -8.95 3.43 16.52
N PRO A 289 -9.33 2.13 16.59
CA PRO A 289 -9.62 1.46 17.85
C PRO A 289 -8.37 0.98 18.59
N ALA A 290 -7.27 0.81 17.86
CA ALA A 290 -6.03 0.26 18.40
C ALA A 290 -4.82 0.58 17.51
N TYR A 291 -3.63 0.53 18.10
CA TYR A 291 -2.36 0.53 17.37
C TYR A 291 -1.60 -0.75 17.68
N LEU A 292 -0.87 -1.24 16.70
CA LEU A 292 0.08 -2.31 16.89
C LEU A 292 1.43 -1.93 16.26
N TRP A 293 2.49 -2.47 16.81
CA TRP A 293 3.84 -2.29 16.29
C TRP A 293 4.70 -3.53 16.45
N LEU A 294 5.67 -3.65 15.58
CA LEU A 294 6.73 -4.64 15.64
C LEU A 294 8.04 -3.91 15.88
N VAL A 295 8.84 -4.42 16.81
CA VAL A 295 10.19 -3.90 17.09
C VAL A 295 11.18 -4.98 16.70
N THR A 296 12.16 -4.62 15.87
CA THR A 296 13.32 -5.43 15.52
C THR A 296 14.54 -4.90 16.24
N SER A 297 15.49 -5.78 16.58
CA SER A 297 16.82 -5.40 17.09
C SER A 297 17.68 -4.81 15.98
#